data_0eb61bbc539cd21a0ee96c2f549312c3
#
_entry.id   0eb61bbc539cd21a0ee96c2f549312c3
#
_cell.length_a   1.000
_cell.length_b   1.000
_cell.length_c   1.000
_cell.angle_alpha   90.00
_cell.angle_beta   90.00
_cell.angle_gamma   90.00
#
_symmetry.space_group_name_H-M   'P 1'
#
loop_
_entity.id
_entity.type
_entity.pdbx_description
1 polymer ?
#
loop_
_entity_poly.entity_id
_entity_poly.type
_entity_poly.pdbx_seq_one_letter_code
_entity_poly.pdbx_strand_id
1 'polypeptide(L)'
;FDVLGQRPGKLPYSIFQLAEHIRIAQWDILEFSRNEQHVSPKWPDGYWPSETEPKSKADWESCIRQIRSDRKEFMSLLENNKENLYKPFPYGDGQTLLKEALVLADHNSYHTGEIVVLRKLLNDWKK
;
A
#
# COMPACT_ATOMS: atom_id res chain seq x y z
N PHE A 1 -13.00 13.50 4.56
CA PHE A 1 -13.79 12.55 3.78
C PHE A 1 -14.20 13.14 2.42
N ASP A 2 -14.73 14.35 2.41
CA ASP A 2 -15.34 14.96 1.22
C ASP A 2 -14.39 15.21 0.03
N VAL A 3 -13.09 15.19 0.24
CA VAL A 3 -12.09 15.42 -0.82
C VAL A 3 -11.47 14.13 -1.36
N LEU A 4 -11.81 12.97 -0.79
CA LEU A 4 -11.13 11.70 -1.06
C LEU A 4 -11.22 11.24 -2.53
N GLY A 5 -12.31 11.56 -3.21
CA GLY A 5 -12.54 11.19 -4.61
C GLY A 5 -12.10 12.26 -5.62
N GLN A 6 -11.66 13.42 -5.18
CA GLN A 6 -11.32 14.53 -6.06
C GLN A 6 -9.98 14.33 -6.75
N ARG A 7 -9.91 14.71 -8.03
CA ARG A 7 -8.70 14.65 -8.86
C ARG A 7 -8.29 16.05 -9.30
N PRO A 8 -7.54 16.80 -8.46
CA PRO A 8 -7.16 18.16 -8.82
C PRO A 8 -6.21 18.16 -10.02
N GLY A 9 -6.34 19.17 -10.90
CA GLY A 9 -5.46 19.32 -12.05
C GLY A 9 -5.53 18.18 -13.07
N LYS A 10 -6.63 17.45 -13.14
CA LYS A 10 -6.81 16.27 -14.01
C LYS A 10 -5.81 15.13 -13.73
N LEU A 11 -5.34 15.02 -12.51
CA LEU A 11 -4.51 13.89 -12.09
C LEU A 11 -5.25 12.56 -12.32
N PRO A 12 -4.52 11.48 -12.66
CA PRO A 12 -5.15 10.18 -12.97
C PRO A 12 -5.65 9.43 -11.75
N TYR A 13 -5.45 9.95 -10.53
CA TYR A 13 -5.82 9.31 -9.27
C TYR A 13 -6.33 10.34 -8.25
N SER A 14 -7.12 9.84 -7.31
CA SER A 14 -7.59 10.55 -6.13
C SER A 14 -6.81 10.10 -4.88
N ILE A 15 -7.03 10.77 -3.74
CA ILE A 15 -6.46 10.34 -2.45
C ILE A 15 -6.92 8.91 -2.11
N PHE A 16 -8.21 8.60 -2.31
CA PHE A 16 -8.75 7.27 -2.09
C PHE A 16 -8.04 6.21 -2.94
N GLN A 17 -7.86 6.49 -4.23
CA GLN A 17 -7.19 5.56 -5.13
C GLN A 17 -5.74 5.32 -4.73
N LEU A 18 -5.02 6.35 -4.30
CA LEU A 18 -3.65 6.20 -3.79
C LEU A 18 -3.60 5.38 -2.50
N ALA A 19 -4.53 5.62 -1.57
CA ALA A 19 -4.61 4.85 -0.33
C ALA A 19 -4.93 3.37 -0.59
N GLU A 20 -5.88 3.08 -1.47
CA GLU A 20 -6.21 1.71 -1.88
C GLU A 20 -5.04 1.04 -2.61
N HIS A 21 -4.33 1.76 -3.46
CA HIS A 21 -3.14 1.25 -4.10
C HIS A 21 -2.04 0.88 -3.07
N ILE A 22 -1.81 1.75 -2.08
CA ILE A 22 -0.90 1.44 -0.96
C ILE A 22 -1.38 0.18 -0.23
N ARG A 23 -2.67 0.09 0.09
CA ARG A 23 -3.25 -1.07 0.77
C ARG A 23 -3.02 -2.37 0.01
N ILE A 24 -3.34 -2.38 -1.28
CA ILE A 24 -3.24 -3.58 -2.12
C ILE A 24 -1.76 -4.00 -2.27
N ALA A 25 -0.87 -3.05 -2.57
CA ALA A 25 0.55 -3.35 -2.75
C ALA A 25 1.20 -3.85 -1.45
N GLN A 26 0.88 -3.23 -0.31
CA GLN A 26 1.39 -3.66 0.99
C GLN A 26 0.87 -5.06 1.36
N TRP A 27 -0.41 -5.31 1.16
CA TRP A 27 -1.00 -6.62 1.35
C TRP A 27 -0.31 -7.69 0.49
N ASP A 28 -0.09 -7.40 -0.79
CA ASP A 28 0.60 -8.31 -1.71
C ASP A 28 2.02 -8.63 -1.24
N ILE A 29 2.78 -7.62 -0.86
CA ILE A 29 4.15 -7.80 -0.34
C ILE A 29 4.14 -8.63 0.95
N LEU A 30 3.22 -8.36 1.87
CA LEU A 30 3.07 -9.13 3.10
C LEU A 30 2.76 -10.60 2.81
N GLU A 31 1.75 -10.87 2.00
CA GLU A 31 1.33 -12.23 1.67
C GLU A 31 2.39 -12.99 0.86
N PHE A 32 3.02 -12.34 -0.10
CA PHE A 32 4.15 -12.92 -0.82
C PHE A 32 5.28 -13.33 0.13
N SER A 33 5.57 -12.51 1.13
CA SER A 33 6.68 -12.73 2.05
C SER A 33 6.45 -13.84 3.08
N ARG A 34 5.21 -14.29 3.25
CA ARG A 34 4.84 -15.29 4.27
C ARG A 34 4.04 -16.50 3.77
N ASN A 35 3.61 -16.49 2.52
CA ASN A 35 2.76 -17.54 1.95
C ASN A 35 3.23 -17.92 0.55
N GLU A 36 3.87 -19.08 0.43
CA GLU A 36 4.37 -19.58 -0.86
C GLU A 36 3.29 -19.85 -1.89
N GLN A 37 2.04 -20.00 -1.47
CA GLN A 37 0.88 -20.25 -2.34
C GLN A 37 0.17 -18.94 -2.74
N HIS A 38 0.66 -17.80 -2.28
CA HIS A 38 0.09 -16.51 -2.63
C HIS A 38 0.23 -16.23 -4.12
N VAL A 39 -0.84 -15.75 -4.73
CA VAL A 39 -0.87 -15.30 -6.12
C VAL A 39 -1.06 -13.79 -6.12
N SER A 40 -0.04 -13.07 -6.61
CA SER A 40 -0.09 -11.62 -6.70
C SER A 40 -1.14 -11.14 -7.71
N PRO A 41 -1.76 -9.97 -7.47
CA PRO A 41 -2.64 -9.34 -8.45
C PRO A 41 -1.92 -9.11 -9.79
N LYS A 42 -2.69 -9.05 -10.86
CA LYS A 42 -2.13 -8.77 -12.19
C LYS A 42 -1.68 -7.30 -12.28
N TRP A 43 -0.43 -7.11 -12.61
CA TRP A 43 0.12 -5.77 -12.82
C TRP A 43 -0.29 -5.18 -14.17
N PRO A 44 -0.61 -3.87 -14.27
CA PRO A 44 -0.78 -2.91 -13.15
C PRO A 44 -2.20 -2.85 -12.59
N ASP A 45 -3.18 -3.32 -13.33
CA ASP A 45 -4.62 -3.06 -13.07
C ASP A 45 -5.11 -3.67 -11.75
N GLY A 46 -4.59 -4.82 -11.36
CA GLY A 46 -4.95 -5.48 -10.11
C GLY A 46 -4.50 -4.75 -8.83
N TYR A 47 -3.65 -3.73 -8.97
CA TYR A 47 -3.13 -2.95 -7.85
C TYR A 47 -3.86 -1.62 -7.63
N TRP A 48 -4.88 -1.32 -8.45
CA TRP A 48 -5.63 -0.08 -8.36
C TRP A 48 -7.13 -0.36 -8.24
N PRO A 49 -7.86 0.41 -7.42
CA PRO A 49 -9.32 0.28 -7.36
C PRO A 49 -9.95 0.85 -8.64
N SER A 50 -11.12 0.31 -8.99
CA SER A 50 -11.92 0.83 -10.11
C SER A 50 -12.64 2.13 -9.73
N GLU A 51 -13.01 2.25 -8.47
CA GLU A 51 -13.71 3.42 -7.93
C GLU A 51 -12.74 4.57 -7.65
N THR A 52 -13.20 5.80 -7.87
CA THR A 52 -12.41 7.01 -7.56
C THR A 52 -12.59 7.48 -6.13
N GLU A 53 -13.68 7.07 -5.47
CA GLU A 53 -14.04 7.47 -4.12
C GLU A 53 -14.53 6.27 -3.30
N PRO A 54 -14.45 6.33 -1.97
CA PRO A 54 -15.01 5.27 -1.14
C PRO A 54 -16.55 5.27 -1.22
N LYS A 55 -17.14 4.09 -1.17
CA LYS A 55 -18.60 3.91 -1.19
C LYS A 55 -19.27 4.46 0.06
N SER A 56 -18.55 4.51 1.16
CA SER A 56 -19.04 5.00 2.45
C SER A 56 -17.87 5.40 3.34
N LYS A 57 -18.17 6.09 4.44
CA LYS A 57 -17.18 6.38 5.48
C LYS A 57 -16.58 5.10 6.08
N ALA A 58 -17.41 4.08 6.27
CA ALA A 58 -16.97 2.78 6.78
C ALA A 58 -15.98 2.09 5.82
N ASP A 59 -16.18 2.22 4.52
CA ASP A 59 -15.28 1.72 3.49
C ASP A 59 -13.90 2.39 3.57
N TRP A 60 -13.88 3.71 3.70
CA TRP A 60 -12.64 4.46 3.91
C TRP A 60 -11.91 4.05 5.21
N GLU A 61 -12.65 3.96 6.31
CA GLU A 61 -12.08 3.54 7.60
C GLU A 61 -11.53 2.11 7.55
N SER A 62 -12.18 1.23 6.78
CA SER A 62 -11.70 -0.14 6.54
C SER A 62 -10.37 -0.15 5.79
N CYS A 63 -10.23 0.67 4.75
CA CYS A 63 -8.97 0.82 4.01
C CYS A 63 -7.83 1.23 4.96
N ILE A 64 -8.05 2.25 5.78
CA ILE A 64 -7.02 2.73 6.73
C ILE A 64 -6.69 1.68 7.79
N ARG A 65 -7.69 0.98 8.32
CA ARG A 65 -7.45 -0.11 9.28
C ARG A 65 -6.61 -1.22 8.68
N GLN A 66 -6.89 -1.60 7.44
CA GLN A 66 -6.14 -2.66 6.75
C GLN A 66 -4.69 -2.26 6.52
N ILE A 67 -4.44 -1.02 6.09
CA ILE A 67 -3.07 -0.49 5.93
C ILE A 67 -2.30 -0.59 7.26
N ARG A 68 -2.92 -0.18 8.36
CA ARG A 68 -2.28 -0.22 9.68
C ARG A 68 -2.04 -1.64 10.18
N SER A 69 -3.00 -2.51 9.98
CA SER A 69 -2.92 -3.92 10.39
C SER A 69 -1.82 -4.66 9.62
N ASP A 70 -1.80 -4.55 8.31
CA ASP A 70 -0.80 -5.22 7.47
C ASP A 70 0.61 -4.69 7.71
N ARG A 71 0.75 -3.39 7.96
CA ARG A 71 2.04 -2.81 8.35
C ARG A 71 2.54 -3.42 9.66
N LYS A 72 1.67 -3.54 10.65
CA LYS A 72 2.01 -4.14 11.94
C LYS A 72 2.42 -5.60 11.79
N GLU A 73 1.69 -6.36 10.98
CA GLU A 73 2.02 -7.75 10.70
C GLU A 73 3.35 -7.90 9.95
N PHE A 74 3.63 -7.02 9.00
CA PHE A 74 4.90 -7.03 8.30
C PHE A 74 6.08 -6.69 9.23
N MET A 75 5.92 -5.73 10.12
CA MET A 75 6.92 -5.42 11.14
C MET A 75 7.17 -6.62 12.07
N SER A 76 6.12 -7.34 12.47
CA SER A 76 6.25 -8.57 13.24
C SER A 76 6.96 -9.68 12.47
N LEU A 77 6.69 -9.79 11.17
CA LEU A 77 7.36 -10.74 10.29
C LEU A 77 8.88 -10.46 10.22
N LEU A 78 9.28 -9.20 10.10
CA LEU A 78 10.68 -8.80 10.13
C LEU A 78 11.33 -9.14 11.47
N GLU A 79 10.66 -8.78 12.56
CA GLU A 79 11.16 -9.00 13.93
C GLU A 79 11.38 -10.49 14.22
N ASN A 80 10.48 -11.34 13.77
CA ASN A 80 10.52 -12.78 13.99
C ASN A 80 11.45 -13.52 13.01
N ASN A 81 12.03 -12.86 12.03
CA ASN A 81 12.86 -13.45 10.99
C ASN A 81 14.19 -12.70 10.78
N LYS A 82 14.71 -12.08 11.81
CA LYS A 82 15.97 -11.30 11.76
C LYS A 82 17.15 -12.08 11.18
N GLU A 83 17.21 -13.38 11.46
CA GLU A 83 18.29 -14.26 11.01
C GLU A 83 18.19 -14.64 9.53
N ASN A 84 17.03 -14.45 8.91
CA ASN A 84 16.74 -14.83 7.53
C ASN A 84 16.51 -13.66 6.59
N LEU A 85 16.86 -12.44 6.98
CA LEU A 85 16.60 -11.23 6.18
C LEU A 85 17.24 -11.28 4.78
N TYR A 86 18.39 -11.91 4.66
CA TYR A 86 19.16 -12.00 3.41
C TYR A 86 18.92 -13.32 2.65
N LYS A 87 18.12 -14.22 3.21
CA LYS A 87 17.87 -15.52 2.60
C LYS A 87 16.78 -15.39 1.52
N PRO A 88 17.06 -15.78 0.27
CA PRO A 88 16.03 -15.77 -0.76
C PRO A 88 14.86 -16.69 -0.41
N PHE A 89 13.63 -16.24 -0.72
CA PHE A 89 12.46 -17.11 -0.62
C PHE A 89 12.61 -18.29 -1.58
N PRO A 90 12.32 -19.53 -1.16
CA PRO A 90 12.46 -20.70 -2.02
C PRO A 90 11.49 -20.72 -3.20
N TYR A 91 10.42 -19.93 -3.14
CA TYR A 91 9.35 -19.87 -4.13
C TYR A 91 9.37 -18.60 -5.01
N GLY A 92 10.36 -17.72 -4.82
CA GLY A 92 10.48 -16.48 -5.58
C GLY A 92 11.61 -16.53 -6.61
N ASP A 93 11.88 -15.37 -7.21
CA ASP A 93 12.95 -15.15 -8.18
C ASP A 93 14.19 -14.50 -7.55
N GLY A 94 14.53 -14.90 -6.33
CA GLY A 94 15.65 -14.36 -5.59
C GLY A 94 15.30 -13.24 -4.61
N GLN A 95 14.01 -12.91 -4.44
CA GLN A 95 13.58 -11.92 -3.45
C GLN A 95 13.91 -12.40 -2.04
N THR A 96 14.26 -11.44 -1.19
CA THR A 96 14.52 -11.64 0.24
C THR A 96 13.58 -10.79 1.06
N LEU A 97 13.41 -11.13 2.34
CA LEU A 97 12.58 -10.33 3.24
C LEU A 97 13.11 -8.89 3.38
N LEU A 98 14.42 -8.70 3.40
CA LEU A 98 15.02 -7.36 3.39
C LEU A 98 14.65 -6.58 2.12
N LYS A 99 14.72 -7.21 0.95
CA LYS A 99 14.33 -6.59 -0.32
C LYS A 99 12.87 -6.14 -0.29
N GLU A 100 11.98 -7.01 0.18
CA GLU A 100 10.55 -6.70 0.29
C GLU A 100 10.30 -5.55 1.27
N ALA A 101 11.03 -5.50 2.39
CA ALA A 101 10.95 -4.39 3.35
C ALA A 101 11.36 -3.05 2.72
N LEU A 102 12.43 -3.03 1.94
CA LEU A 102 12.91 -1.82 1.27
C LEU A 102 11.95 -1.37 0.17
N VAL A 103 11.42 -2.30 -0.62
CA VAL A 103 10.41 -2.02 -1.64
C VAL A 103 9.14 -1.45 -1.01
N LEU A 104 8.67 -2.04 0.08
CA LEU A 104 7.49 -1.57 0.80
C LEU A 104 7.68 -0.16 1.36
N ALA A 105 8.82 0.11 2.00
CA ALA A 105 9.12 1.42 2.56
C ALA A 105 9.20 2.50 1.47
N ASP A 106 9.87 2.21 0.37
CA ASP A 106 10.01 3.12 -0.77
C ASP A 106 8.65 3.42 -1.44
N HIS A 107 7.88 2.38 -1.73
CA HIS A 107 6.55 2.49 -2.35
C HIS A 107 5.58 3.29 -1.48
N ASN A 108 5.51 2.98 -0.19
CA ASN A 108 4.62 3.69 0.74
C ASN A 108 5.04 5.14 0.92
N SER A 109 6.33 5.43 0.99
CA SER A 109 6.86 6.79 1.08
C SER A 109 6.51 7.61 -0.17
N TYR A 110 6.72 7.05 -1.34
CA TYR A 110 6.43 7.71 -2.63
C TYR A 110 4.96 8.12 -2.72
N HIS A 111 4.04 7.19 -2.53
CA HIS A 111 2.60 7.46 -2.65
C HIS A 111 2.04 8.30 -1.50
N THR A 112 2.62 8.21 -0.29
CA THR A 112 2.28 9.11 0.82
C THR A 112 2.64 10.56 0.47
N GLY A 113 3.78 10.77 -0.18
CA GLY A 113 4.18 12.09 -0.69
C GLY A 113 3.16 12.64 -1.70
N GLU A 114 2.66 11.81 -2.61
CA GLU A 114 1.61 12.19 -3.55
C GLU A 114 0.31 12.57 -2.83
N ILE A 115 -0.11 11.80 -1.82
CA ILE A 115 -1.29 12.13 -0.99
C ILE A 115 -1.12 13.48 -0.31
N VAL A 116 0.06 13.78 0.23
CA VAL A 116 0.34 15.08 0.86
C VAL A 116 0.18 16.22 -0.15
N VAL A 117 0.70 16.05 -1.37
CA VAL A 117 0.55 17.05 -2.44
C VAL A 117 -0.94 17.23 -2.81
N LEU A 118 -1.68 16.14 -2.99
CA LEU A 118 -3.12 16.23 -3.30
C LEU A 118 -3.88 16.97 -2.20
N ARG A 119 -3.61 16.68 -0.94
CA ARG A 119 -4.24 17.36 0.20
C ARG A 119 -3.97 18.86 0.18
N LYS A 120 -2.76 19.26 -0.16
CA LYS A 120 -2.41 20.68 -0.29
C LYS A 120 -3.16 21.35 -1.44
N LEU A 121 -3.23 20.70 -2.59
CA LEU A 121 -3.98 21.19 -3.76
C LEU A 121 -5.49 21.31 -3.49
N LEU A 122 -6.03 20.44 -2.65
CA LEU A 122 -7.45 20.42 -2.28
C LEU A 122 -7.75 21.29 -1.04
N ASN A 123 -6.78 22.04 -0.53
CA ASN A 123 -6.91 22.88 0.67
C ASN A 123 -7.29 22.08 1.94
N ASP A 124 -6.96 20.81 1.98
CA ASP A 124 -7.22 19.90 3.12
C ASP A 124 -5.95 19.69 3.98
N TRP A 125 -4.96 20.53 3.83
CA TRP A 125 -3.70 20.46 4.60
C TRP A 125 -3.69 21.54 5.68
N LYS A 126 -3.75 21.11 6.93
CA LYS A 126 -3.52 22.02 8.08
C LYS A 126 -2.02 22.14 8.33
N LYS A 127 -1.57 23.37 8.43
CA LYS A 127 -0.18 23.65 8.84
C LYS A 127 0.03 23.33 10.31
#